data_85014268e73e279f5181aadb6de870c7
#
_entry.id   85014268e73e279f5181aadb6de870c7
#
_cell.length_a   1.000
_cell.length_b   1.000
_cell.length_c   1.000
_cell.angle_alpha   90.00
_cell.angle_beta   90.00
_cell.angle_gamma   90.00
#
_symmetry.space_group_name_H-M   'P 1'
#
loop_
_entity.id
_entity.type
_entity.pdbx_description
1 polymer ?
#
loop_
_entity_poly.entity_id
_entity_poly.type
_entity_poly.pdbx_seq_one_letter_code
_entity_poly.pdbx_strand_id
1 'polypeptide(L)'
;MKKLFFDMDGVLVDFQSGIDKLSDETKQEYEGRLDEVSGIFSLMDPMPGAFEAVHELSKHYDVYILSTAPWKNPSAWSDKINWITKHFGDIFKKRVILTHCKHLVNGDYLVDDRAKNGASEFPGEWVQFGSERFPDWEEVTCYLISETFFHDEDDEKLNKRLISYTMVEKTIKMLDGYMEVLNQKAEADCTPELCKEVNSLMKLTNKWLEVKGDASEVESYVD
;
A
#
# COMPACT_ATOMS: atom_id res chain seq x y z
N MET A 1 18.53 -2.84 9.11
CA MET A 1 17.17 -2.61 8.57
C MET A 1 16.61 -3.94 8.08
N LYS A 2 15.34 -4.21 8.34
CA LYS A 2 14.62 -5.36 7.79
C LYS A 2 14.52 -5.22 6.27
N LYS A 3 14.51 -6.37 5.55
CA LYS A 3 14.39 -6.41 4.09
C LYS A 3 12.93 -6.50 3.69
N LEU A 4 12.49 -5.57 2.85
CA LEU A 4 11.14 -5.49 2.32
C LEU A 4 11.17 -5.66 0.79
N PHE A 5 10.42 -6.64 0.30
CA PHE A 5 10.29 -6.93 -1.11
C PHE A 5 8.93 -6.50 -1.63
N PHE A 6 8.91 -5.96 -2.85
CA PHE A 6 7.69 -5.63 -3.58
C PHE A 6 7.60 -6.44 -4.87
N ASP A 7 6.44 -7.08 -5.11
CA ASP A 7 6.12 -7.48 -6.47
C ASP A 7 5.81 -6.26 -7.34
N MET A 8 5.72 -6.44 -8.63
CA MET A 8 5.36 -5.37 -9.56
C MET A 8 3.90 -5.44 -9.98
N ASP A 9 3.51 -6.53 -10.64
CA ASP A 9 2.22 -6.66 -11.32
C ASP A 9 1.08 -6.78 -10.30
N GLY A 10 0.12 -5.85 -10.35
CA GLY A 10 -0.96 -5.79 -9.36
C GLY A 10 -0.58 -5.20 -8.00
N VAL A 11 0.68 -4.78 -7.80
CA VAL A 11 1.20 -4.18 -6.57
C VAL A 11 1.73 -2.78 -6.84
N LEU A 12 2.84 -2.65 -7.58
CA LEU A 12 3.42 -1.35 -7.97
C LEU A 12 2.87 -0.83 -9.30
N VAL A 13 2.45 -1.74 -10.18
CA VAL A 13 1.93 -1.42 -11.51
C VAL A 13 0.51 -1.93 -11.69
N ASP A 14 -0.34 -1.11 -12.30
CA ASP A 14 -1.66 -1.49 -12.76
C ASP A 14 -1.54 -2.21 -14.11
N PHE A 15 -1.61 -3.56 -14.07
CA PHE A 15 -1.52 -4.40 -15.27
C PHE A 15 -2.67 -4.12 -16.24
N GLN A 16 -3.87 -3.80 -15.73
CA GLN A 16 -5.03 -3.50 -16.56
C GLN A 16 -4.79 -2.25 -17.42
N SER A 17 -4.13 -1.23 -16.88
CA SER A 17 -3.79 -0.01 -17.62
C SER A 17 -2.93 -0.28 -18.86
N GLY A 18 -2.06 -1.29 -18.80
CA GLY A 18 -1.29 -1.75 -19.95
C GLY A 18 -2.14 -2.44 -21.01
N ILE A 19 -3.08 -3.29 -20.57
CA ILE A 19 -4.05 -3.96 -21.45
C ILE A 19 -4.93 -2.94 -22.16
N ASP A 20 -5.39 -1.92 -21.48
CA ASP A 20 -6.29 -0.90 -22.04
C ASP A 20 -5.66 -0.14 -23.19
N LYS A 21 -4.33 -0.03 -23.21
CA LYS A 21 -3.54 0.61 -24.27
C LYS A 21 -3.26 -0.28 -25.49
N LEU A 22 -3.62 -1.58 -25.44
CA LEU A 22 -3.48 -2.49 -26.58
C LEU A 22 -4.64 -2.29 -27.59
N SER A 23 -4.34 -2.56 -28.88
CA SER A 23 -5.41 -2.62 -29.90
C SER A 23 -6.33 -3.82 -29.69
N ASP A 24 -7.57 -3.74 -30.20
CA ASP A 24 -8.54 -4.82 -30.07
C ASP A 24 -8.06 -6.09 -30.81
N GLU A 25 -7.33 -5.94 -31.93
CA GLU A 25 -6.74 -7.05 -32.66
C GLU A 25 -5.70 -7.78 -31.78
N THR A 26 -4.82 -7.02 -31.09
CA THR A 26 -3.82 -7.60 -30.19
C THR A 26 -4.48 -8.28 -29.00
N LYS A 27 -5.52 -7.67 -28.40
CA LYS A 27 -6.27 -8.27 -27.29
C LYS A 27 -6.90 -9.60 -27.70
N GLN A 28 -7.45 -9.67 -28.92
CA GLN A 28 -8.06 -10.89 -29.46
C GLN A 28 -7.00 -11.96 -29.78
N GLU A 29 -5.88 -11.60 -30.39
CA GLU A 29 -4.78 -12.52 -30.70
C GLU A 29 -4.18 -13.17 -29.45
N TYR A 30 -4.06 -12.39 -28.37
CA TYR A 30 -3.44 -12.80 -27.12
C TYR A 30 -4.45 -13.09 -26.01
N GLU A 31 -5.71 -13.40 -26.35
CA GLU A 31 -6.73 -13.70 -25.36
C GLU A 31 -6.28 -14.82 -24.40
N GLY A 32 -6.40 -14.56 -23.07
CA GLY A 32 -5.96 -15.48 -22.02
C GLY A 32 -4.44 -15.56 -21.77
N ARG A 33 -3.65 -14.79 -22.52
CA ARG A 33 -2.16 -14.72 -22.41
C ARG A 33 -1.62 -13.32 -22.72
N LEU A 34 -2.29 -12.29 -22.23
CA LEU A 34 -1.94 -10.88 -22.50
C LEU A 34 -0.57 -10.50 -21.93
N ASP A 35 -0.09 -11.20 -20.93
CA ASP A 35 1.26 -11.08 -20.39
C ASP A 35 2.37 -11.54 -21.36
N GLU A 36 2.02 -12.29 -22.43
CA GLU A 36 2.94 -12.68 -23.51
C GLU A 36 3.11 -11.60 -24.59
N VAL A 37 2.29 -10.53 -24.57
CA VAL A 37 2.41 -9.42 -25.54
C VAL A 37 3.73 -8.70 -25.32
N SER A 38 4.56 -8.64 -26.38
CA SER A 38 5.85 -7.95 -26.31
C SER A 38 5.65 -6.45 -26.04
N GLY A 39 6.39 -5.91 -25.08
CA GLY A 39 6.34 -4.49 -24.70
C GLY A 39 5.22 -4.11 -23.74
N ILE A 40 4.28 -5.01 -23.38
CA ILE A 40 3.14 -4.68 -22.53
C ILE A 40 3.58 -4.10 -21.19
N PHE A 41 4.66 -4.62 -20.59
CA PHE A 41 5.16 -4.15 -19.29
C PHE A 41 5.74 -2.73 -19.32
N SER A 42 6.02 -2.18 -20.51
CA SER A 42 6.40 -0.77 -20.68
C SER A 42 5.21 0.19 -20.70
N LEU A 43 4.00 -0.32 -20.94
CA LEU A 43 2.78 0.47 -21.11
C LEU A 43 2.04 0.74 -19.80
N MET A 44 2.34 0.01 -18.74
CA MET A 44 1.59 0.04 -17.48
C MET A 44 1.78 1.36 -16.76
N ASP A 45 0.69 1.83 -16.13
CA ASP A 45 0.73 2.96 -15.23
C ASP A 45 1.05 2.50 -13.78
N PRO A 46 1.58 3.37 -12.93
CA PRO A 46 1.75 3.06 -11.51
C PRO A 46 0.41 2.78 -10.82
N MET A 47 0.40 1.84 -9.87
CA MET A 47 -0.71 1.64 -8.96
C MET A 47 -0.90 2.90 -8.10
N PRO A 48 -2.15 3.37 -7.88
CA PRO A 48 -2.40 4.52 -7.00
C PRO A 48 -1.77 4.34 -5.62
N GLY A 49 -1.04 5.36 -5.14
CA GLY A 49 -0.36 5.36 -3.84
C GLY A 49 0.97 4.59 -3.78
N ALA A 50 1.33 3.83 -4.84
CA ALA A 50 2.55 3.02 -4.83
C ALA A 50 3.84 3.85 -4.72
N PHE A 51 3.87 5.02 -5.37
CA PHE A 51 5.06 5.89 -5.35
C PHE A 51 5.32 6.44 -3.94
N GLU A 52 4.29 6.99 -3.31
CA GLU A 52 4.35 7.57 -1.96
C GLU A 52 4.71 6.49 -0.92
N ALA A 53 4.06 5.32 -1.03
CA ALA A 53 4.31 4.19 -0.14
C ALA A 53 5.77 3.69 -0.22
N VAL A 54 6.28 3.44 -1.42
CA VAL A 54 7.67 3.00 -1.61
C VAL A 54 8.65 4.04 -1.09
N HIS A 55 8.39 5.33 -1.36
CA HIS A 55 9.27 6.42 -0.89
C HIS A 55 9.30 6.49 0.63
N GLU A 56 8.16 6.36 1.30
CA GLU A 56 8.08 6.34 2.76
C GLU A 56 8.75 5.09 3.33
N LEU A 57 8.38 3.90 2.86
CA LEU A 57 8.91 2.63 3.36
C LEU A 57 10.42 2.48 3.13
N SER A 58 10.98 3.10 2.08
CA SER A 58 12.43 3.09 1.82
C SER A 58 13.26 3.81 2.89
N LYS A 59 12.63 4.64 3.73
CA LYS A 59 13.30 5.30 4.87
C LYS A 59 13.48 4.34 6.06
N HIS A 60 12.62 3.33 6.15
CA HIS A 60 12.51 2.41 7.28
C HIS A 60 13.03 1.01 6.98
N TYR A 61 13.02 0.60 5.71
CA TYR A 61 13.36 -0.74 5.23
C TYR A 61 14.47 -0.73 4.18
N ASP A 62 15.21 -1.82 4.09
CA ASP A 62 16.08 -2.13 2.97
C ASP A 62 15.22 -2.72 1.83
N VAL A 63 14.80 -1.86 0.89
CA VAL A 63 13.76 -2.18 -0.10
C VAL A 63 14.30 -2.81 -1.38
N TYR A 64 13.60 -3.80 -1.92
CA TYR A 64 13.93 -4.53 -3.14
C TYR A 64 12.68 -4.81 -3.98
N ILE A 65 12.86 -5.01 -5.27
CA ILE A 65 11.86 -5.62 -6.14
C ILE A 65 12.08 -7.14 -6.16
N LEU A 66 10.99 -7.90 -6.00
CA LEU A 66 10.96 -9.34 -6.16
C LEU A 66 9.76 -9.72 -7.04
N SER A 67 9.99 -9.79 -8.35
CA SER A 67 8.93 -9.98 -9.34
C SER A 67 9.20 -11.15 -10.27
N THR A 68 8.20 -11.52 -11.06
CA THR A 68 8.30 -12.58 -12.06
C THR A 68 8.14 -11.98 -13.45
N ALA A 69 9.05 -12.27 -14.36
CA ALA A 69 8.87 -11.97 -15.79
C ALA A 69 8.29 -13.21 -16.50
N PRO A 70 7.17 -13.10 -17.24
CA PRO A 70 6.59 -14.23 -17.96
C PRO A 70 7.59 -14.91 -18.87
N TRP A 71 7.68 -16.25 -18.79
CA TRP A 71 8.69 -17.04 -19.51
C TRP A 71 8.63 -16.87 -21.03
N LYS A 72 7.43 -16.72 -21.56
CA LYS A 72 7.19 -16.57 -23.01
C LYS A 72 7.25 -15.13 -23.51
N ASN A 73 7.53 -14.16 -22.64
CA ASN A 73 7.70 -12.77 -22.99
C ASN A 73 9.12 -12.29 -22.65
N PRO A 74 10.10 -12.47 -23.55
CA PRO A 74 11.47 -12.03 -23.29
C PRO A 74 11.60 -10.52 -23.04
N SER A 75 10.72 -9.68 -23.64
CA SER A 75 10.77 -8.23 -23.43
C SER A 75 10.45 -7.85 -21.98
N ALA A 76 9.64 -8.65 -21.29
CA ALA A 76 9.22 -8.36 -19.91
C ALA A 76 10.40 -8.15 -18.94
N TRP A 77 11.54 -8.80 -19.18
CA TRP A 77 12.74 -8.66 -18.36
C TRP A 77 13.34 -7.25 -18.44
N SER A 78 13.50 -6.74 -19.64
CA SER A 78 14.03 -5.38 -19.88
C SER A 78 12.98 -4.31 -19.60
N ASP A 79 11.71 -4.57 -19.94
CA ASP A 79 10.61 -3.64 -19.74
C ASP A 79 10.42 -3.34 -18.25
N LYS A 80 10.43 -4.37 -17.39
CA LYS A 80 10.32 -4.21 -15.93
C LYS A 80 11.46 -3.36 -15.36
N ILE A 81 12.70 -3.60 -15.77
CA ILE A 81 13.86 -2.80 -15.34
C ILE A 81 13.72 -1.35 -15.79
N ASN A 82 13.33 -1.13 -17.05
CA ASN A 82 13.14 0.21 -17.61
C ASN A 82 12.01 0.95 -16.89
N TRP A 83 10.90 0.27 -16.63
CA TRP A 83 9.76 0.82 -15.91
C TRP A 83 10.15 1.24 -14.48
N ILE A 84 10.83 0.36 -13.73
CA ILE A 84 11.33 0.65 -12.37
C ILE A 84 12.24 1.88 -12.38
N THR A 85 13.20 1.93 -13.33
CA THR A 85 14.15 3.03 -13.44
C THR A 85 13.44 4.34 -13.74
N LYS A 86 12.42 4.32 -14.62
CA LYS A 86 11.64 5.49 -15.00
C LYS A 86 10.84 6.07 -13.82
N HIS A 87 10.20 5.20 -13.00
CA HIS A 87 9.25 5.63 -11.99
C HIS A 87 9.85 5.79 -10.59
N PHE A 88 10.86 5.00 -10.24
CA PHE A 88 11.46 4.99 -8.90
C PHE A 88 12.93 5.45 -8.87
N GLY A 89 13.51 5.74 -10.03
CA GLY A 89 14.88 6.26 -10.10
C GLY A 89 15.90 5.34 -9.44
N ASP A 90 16.70 5.91 -8.52
CA ASP A 90 17.79 5.19 -7.87
C ASP A 90 17.36 4.34 -6.64
N ILE A 91 16.09 4.40 -6.19
CA ILE A 91 15.62 3.63 -5.02
C ILE A 91 15.91 2.13 -5.20
N PHE A 92 15.59 1.59 -6.37
CA PHE A 92 15.79 0.16 -6.67
C PHE A 92 17.02 -0.14 -7.53
N LYS A 93 17.96 0.80 -7.65
CA LYS A 93 19.19 0.59 -8.41
C LYS A 93 20.00 -0.58 -7.86
N LYS A 94 20.19 -1.63 -8.67
CA LYS A 94 20.84 -2.90 -8.29
C LYS A 94 20.07 -3.69 -7.21
N ARG A 95 18.77 -3.44 -7.05
CA ARG A 95 17.89 -4.02 -6.04
C ARG A 95 16.67 -4.68 -6.67
N VAL A 96 16.86 -5.35 -7.82
CA VAL A 96 15.80 -6.04 -8.56
C VAL A 96 16.15 -7.50 -8.70
N ILE A 97 15.21 -8.36 -8.29
CA ILE A 97 15.28 -9.81 -8.43
C ILE A 97 14.08 -10.24 -9.28
N LEU A 98 14.34 -10.83 -10.43
CA LEU A 98 13.32 -11.45 -11.28
C LEU A 98 13.43 -12.97 -11.16
N THR A 99 12.40 -13.62 -10.66
CA THR A 99 12.40 -15.07 -10.39
C THR A 99 10.99 -15.66 -10.46
N HIS A 100 10.91 -16.96 -10.75
CA HIS A 100 9.70 -17.78 -10.62
C HIS A 100 9.67 -18.56 -9.29
N CYS A 101 10.65 -18.31 -8.42
CA CYS A 101 10.84 -19.06 -7.16
C CYS A 101 11.07 -18.08 -6.01
N LYS A 102 10.03 -17.27 -5.66
CA LYS A 102 10.12 -16.23 -4.61
C LYS A 102 10.44 -16.82 -3.24
N HIS A 103 10.02 -18.07 -2.98
CA HIS A 103 10.32 -18.82 -1.76
C HIS A 103 11.82 -19.08 -1.51
N LEU A 104 12.66 -18.96 -2.53
CA LEU A 104 14.13 -19.11 -2.38
C LEU A 104 14.83 -17.82 -1.93
N VAL A 105 14.10 -16.70 -1.91
CA VAL A 105 14.64 -15.40 -1.51
C VAL A 105 14.39 -15.20 -0.01
N ASN A 106 15.44 -14.82 0.72
CA ASN A 106 15.35 -14.60 2.15
C ASN A 106 15.17 -13.11 2.48
N GLY A 107 14.10 -12.80 3.22
CA GLY A 107 13.76 -11.46 3.66
C GLY A 107 12.70 -11.46 4.73
N ASP A 108 12.36 -10.26 5.24
CA ASP A 108 11.42 -10.14 6.36
C ASP A 108 9.97 -9.99 5.89
N TYR A 109 9.75 -9.22 4.82
CA TYR A 109 8.42 -8.97 4.25
C TYR A 109 8.41 -9.06 2.72
N LEU A 110 7.31 -9.57 2.17
CA LEU A 110 6.99 -9.54 0.75
C LEU A 110 5.58 -8.99 0.55
N VAL A 111 5.44 -7.87 -0.15
CA VAL A 111 4.14 -7.36 -0.62
C VAL A 111 3.88 -7.94 -2.01
N ASP A 112 2.82 -8.76 -2.14
CA ASP A 112 2.47 -9.48 -3.38
C ASP A 112 0.96 -9.71 -3.42
N ASP A 113 0.31 -9.55 -4.57
CA ASP A 113 -1.15 -9.69 -4.72
C ASP A 113 -1.59 -11.16 -4.83
N ARG A 114 -0.68 -12.07 -5.19
CA ARG A 114 -1.01 -13.47 -5.52
C ARG A 114 -0.07 -14.49 -4.89
N ALA A 115 -0.63 -15.63 -4.48
CA ALA A 115 0.09 -16.78 -3.92
C ALA A 115 0.91 -17.59 -4.95
N LYS A 116 1.23 -17.00 -6.13
CA LYS A 116 1.93 -17.67 -7.23
C LYS A 116 3.44 -17.50 -7.15
N ASN A 117 4.16 -18.34 -7.91
CA ASN A 117 5.62 -18.26 -8.04
C ASN A 117 6.36 -18.35 -6.69
N GLY A 118 5.76 -19.02 -5.70
CA GLY A 118 6.33 -19.19 -4.37
C GLY A 118 6.14 -17.99 -3.43
N ALA A 119 5.23 -17.04 -3.72
CA ALA A 119 4.97 -15.91 -2.84
C ALA A 119 4.35 -16.34 -1.50
N SER A 120 3.39 -17.28 -1.51
CA SER A 120 2.80 -17.81 -0.26
C SER A 120 3.76 -18.67 0.57
N GLU A 121 4.88 -19.08 0.01
CA GLU A 121 5.94 -19.88 0.66
C GLU A 121 7.18 -19.03 0.94
N PHE A 122 7.07 -17.71 0.81
CA PHE A 122 8.15 -16.79 1.13
C PHE A 122 8.56 -16.97 2.60
N PRO A 123 9.87 -17.05 2.93
CA PRO A 123 10.33 -17.35 4.29
C PRO A 123 9.96 -16.31 5.35
N GLY A 124 9.76 -15.06 4.94
CA GLY A 124 9.27 -13.97 5.80
C GLY A 124 7.74 -13.87 5.77
N GLU A 125 7.22 -12.70 6.15
CA GLU A 125 5.79 -12.46 6.09
C GLU A 125 5.34 -12.06 4.68
N TRP A 126 4.33 -12.76 4.15
CA TRP A 126 3.64 -12.38 2.93
C TRP A 126 2.48 -11.43 3.24
N VAL A 127 2.65 -10.15 2.91
CA VAL A 127 1.63 -9.10 2.98
C VAL A 127 0.83 -9.16 1.68
N GLN A 128 -0.36 -9.78 1.73
CA GLN A 128 -1.19 -9.97 0.54
C GLN A 128 -1.90 -8.68 0.15
N PHE A 129 -1.34 -7.95 -0.83
CA PHE A 129 -1.93 -6.73 -1.39
C PHE A 129 -3.28 -7.01 -2.07
N GLY A 130 -4.26 -6.12 -1.92
CA GLY A 130 -5.62 -6.29 -2.44
C GLY A 130 -6.50 -7.26 -1.63
N SER A 131 -6.01 -7.76 -0.48
CA SER A 131 -6.82 -8.56 0.46
C SER A 131 -7.73 -7.68 1.31
N GLU A 132 -8.66 -8.29 2.04
CA GLU A 132 -9.50 -7.57 3.02
C GLU A 132 -8.67 -6.83 4.08
N ARG A 133 -7.54 -7.41 4.50
CA ARG A 133 -6.63 -6.81 5.48
C ARG A 133 -5.76 -5.69 4.89
N PHE A 134 -5.39 -5.82 3.63
CA PHE A 134 -4.47 -4.91 2.94
C PHE A 134 -5.04 -4.49 1.58
N PRO A 135 -6.17 -3.76 1.55
CA PRO A 135 -6.88 -3.43 0.32
C PRO A 135 -6.10 -2.48 -0.60
N ASP A 136 -5.22 -1.67 -0.05
CA ASP A 136 -4.48 -0.63 -0.75
C ASP A 136 -3.13 -0.30 -0.07
N TRP A 137 -2.41 0.66 -0.65
CA TRP A 137 -1.11 1.10 -0.16
C TRP A 137 -1.18 1.86 1.17
N GLU A 138 -2.29 2.47 1.52
CA GLU A 138 -2.45 3.16 2.81
C GLU A 138 -2.38 2.14 3.96
N GLU A 139 -3.17 1.05 3.87
CA GLU A 139 -3.17 0.01 4.91
C GLU A 139 -1.84 -0.76 4.98
N VAL A 140 -1.25 -1.09 3.82
CA VAL A 140 0.07 -1.75 3.77
C VAL A 140 1.14 -0.87 4.41
N THR A 141 1.17 0.43 4.09
CA THR A 141 2.16 1.37 4.64
C THR A 141 1.99 1.53 6.13
N CYS A 142 0.77 1.76 6.61
CA CYS A 142 0.46 1.85 8.04
C CYS A 142 0.92 0.60 8.80
N TYR A 143 0.60 -0.58 8.28
CA TYR A 143 1.02 -1.85 8.88
C TYR A 143 2.54 -1.97 8.96
N LEU A 144 3.23 -1.81 7.83
CA LEU A 144 4.69 -1.98 7.78
C LEU A 144 5.43 -0.94 8.63
N ILE A 145 4.96 0.30 8.68
CA ILE A 145 5.53 1.30 9.59
C ILE A 145 5.34 0.87 11.04
N SER A 146 4.15 0.39 11.43
CA SER A 146 3.92 -0.11 12.79
C SER A 146 4.91 -1.22 13.19
N GLU A 147 5.25 -2.12 12.25
CA GLU A 147 6.21 -3.21 12.47
C GLU A 147 7.67 -2.75 12.70
N THR A 148 7.99 -1.49 12.39
CA THR A 148 9.32 -0.93 12.71
C THR A 148 9.48 -0.62 14.19
N PHE A 149 8.39 -0.43 14.90
CA PHE A 149 8.37 -0.07 16.32
C PHE A 149 8.35 -1.28 17.28
N PHE A 150 8.10 -2.52 16.77
CA PHE A 150 7.91 -3.71 17.61
C PHE A 150 9.21 -4.49 17.95
N HIS A 151 10.34 -3.84 18.19
CA HIS A 151 11.62 -4.57 18.37
C HIS A 151 12.24 -4.61 19.77
N ASP A 152 11.67 -3.91 20.79
CA ASP A 152 12.14 -4.02 22.15
C ASP A 152 10.98 -4.30 23.12
N GLU A 153 11.15 -5.27 24.04
CA GLU A 153 10.12 -5.65 25.02
C GLU A 153 9.72 -4.48 25.96
N ASP A 154 10.60 -3.49 26.12
CA ASP A 154 10.32 -2.25 26.88
C ASP A 154 9.43 -1.27 26.10
N ASP A 155 9.31 -1.41 24.78
CA ASP A 155 8.50 -0.55 23.90
C ASP A 155 7.03 -1.04 23.71
N GLU A 156 6.64 -2.22 24.19
CA GLU A 156 5.27 -2.75 23.95
C GLU A 156 4.18 -1.79 24.44
N LYS A 157 4.44 -1.07 25.52
CA LYS A 157 3.49 -0.12 26.11
C LYS A 157 3.46 1.20 25.32
N LEU A 158 4.62 1.65 24.83
CA LEU A 158 4.76 2.83 23.98
C LEU A 158 4.11 2.56 22.61
N ASN A 159 4.36 1.40 22.03
CA ASN A 159 3.83 0.95 20.76
C ASN A 159 2.30 0.79 20.75
N LYS A 160 1.71 0.23 21.81
CA LYS A 160 0.24 0.19 21.98
C LYS A 160 -0.37 1.60 22.00
N ARG A 161 0.35 2.58 22.57
CA ARG A 161 -0.09 3.99 22.58
C ARG A 161 0.05 4.63 21.18
N LEU A 162 1.13 4.36 20.45
CA LEU A 162 1.36 4.91 19.11
C LEU A 162 0.35 4.36 18.08
N ILE A 163 0.05 3.05 18.12
CA ILE A 163 -1.02 2.44 17.31
C ILE A 163 -2.37 3.07 17.66
N SER A 164 -2.64 3.28 18.95
CA SER A 164 -3.85 3.98 19.41
C SER A 164 -3.91 5.39 18.84
N TYR A 165 -2.79 6.12 18.82
CA TYR A 165 -2.72 7.49 18.28
C TYR A 165 -3.01 7.50 16.76
N THR A 166 -2.40 6.64 15.98
CA THR A 166 -2.63 6.54 14.53
C THR A 166 -4.08 6.15 14.21
N MET A 167 -4.67 5.23 14.96
CA MET A 167 -6.09 4.88 14.85
C MET A 167 -7.00 6.05 15.21
N VAL A 168 -6.64 6.81 16.25
CA VAL A 168 -7.38 8.02 16.66
C VAL A 168 -7.34 9.07 15.56
N GLU A 169 -6.19 9.34 14.96
CA GLU A 169 -6.07 10.31 13.85
C GLU A 169 -6.89 9.91 12.62
N LYS A 170 -6.83 8.63 12.21
CA LYS A 170 -7.67 8.11 11.11
C LYS A 170 -9.17 8.28 11.42
N THR A 171 -9.56 7.97 12.66
CA THR A 171 -10.96 8.10 13.09
C THR A 171 -11.41 9.56 13.04
N ILE A 172 -10.59 10.49 13.52
CA ILE A 172 -10.89 11.93 13.47
C ILE A 172 -11.05 12.39 12.01
N LYS A 173 -10.11 12.05 11.12
CA LYS A 173 -10.16 12.42 9.71
C LYS A 173 -11.41 11.88 8.99
N MET A 174 -11.81 10.66 9.32
CA MET A 174 -13.04 10.05 8.79
C MET A 174 -14.29 10.77 9.32
N LEU A 175 -14.32 11.11 10.61
CA LEU A 175 -15.43 11.86 11.23
C LEU A 175 -15.55 13.27 10.65
N ASP A 176 -14.44 13.97 10.41
CA ASP A 176 -14.40 15.30 9.81
C ASP A 176 -14.96 15.25 8.37
N GLY A 177 -14.56 14.27 7.56
CA GLY A 177 -15.10 14.08 6.22
C GLY A 177 -16.61 13.79 6.22
N TYR A 178 -17.09 12.98 7.17
CA TYR A 178 -18.53 12.72 7.31
C TYR A 178 -19.31 13.95 7.80
N MET A 179 -18.71 14.73 8.71
CA MET A 179 -19.27 16.01 9.15
C MET A 179 -19.44 17.00 8.01
N GLU A 180 -18.46 17.09 7.11
CA GLU A 180 -18.53 17.98 5.93
C GLU A 180 -19.70 17.59 5.02
N VAL A 181 -19.93 16.31 4.76
CA VAL A 181 -21.07 15.81 3.98
C VAL A 181 -22.40 16.10 4.67
N LEU A 182 -22.50 15.91 5.99
CA LEU A 182 -23.73 16.22 6.75
C LEU A 182 -24.04 17.70 6.79
N ASN A 183 -23.02 18.57 6.96
CA ASN A 183 -23.21 20.02 6.94
C ASN A 183 -23.72 20.52 5.58
N GLN A 184 -23.16 20.00 4.47
CA GLN A 184 -23.64 20.33 3.12
C GLN A 184 -25.11 19.90 2.94
N LYS A 185 -25.52 18.75 3.47
CA LYS A 185 -26.94 18.31 3.44
C LYS A 185 -27.82 19.19 4.31
N ALA A 186 -27.36 19.60 5.49
CA ALA A 186 -28.11 20.43 6.41
C ALA A 186 -28.32 21.86 5.88
N GLU A 187 -27.37 22.40 5.12
CA GLU A 187 -27.51 23.69 4.41
C GLU A 187 -28.56 23.61 3.28
N ALA A 188 -28.70 22.44 2.65
CA ALA A 188 -29.65 22.23 1.58
C ALA A 188 -31.08 21.95 2.07
N ASP A 189 -31.25 21.18 3.15
CA ASP A 189 -32.57 20.79 3.71
C ASP A 189 -32.43 20.39 5.19
N CYS A 190 -32.52 21.35 6.10
CA CYS A 190 -32.36 21.13 7.53
C CYS A 190 -33.60 20.48 8.16
N THR A 191 -33.57 19.17 8.33
CA THR A 191 -34.58 18.45 9.09
C THR A 191 -34.17 18.29 10.56
N PRO A 192 -35.13 18.14 11.52
CA PRO A 192 -34.81 17.91 12.94
C PRO A 192 -33.97 16.63 13.17
N GLU A 193 -34.18 15.59 12.37
CA GLU A 193 -33.41 14.35 12.40
C GLU A 193 -31.98 14.58 11.98
N LEU A 194 -31.74 15.31 10.89
CA LEU A 194 -30.40 15.64 10.39
C LEU A 194 -29.62 16.50 11.39
N CYS A 195 -30.30 17.49 12.02
CA CYS A 195 -29.68 18.31 13.05
C CYS A 195 -29.27 17.47 14.31
N LYS A 196 -30.02 16.43 14.66
CA LYS A 196 -29.64 15.50 15.74
C LYS A 196 -28.43 14.65 15.36
N GLU A 197 -28.35 14.18 14.12
CA GLU A 197 -27.23 13.40 13.61
C GLU A 197 -25.94 14.21 13.61
N VAL A 198 -25.97 15.46 13.11
CA VAL A 198 -24.84 16.41 13.15
C VAL A 198 -24.37 16.63 14.58
N ASN A 199 -25.29 16.94 15.51
CA ASN A 199 -24.94 17.15 16.92
C ASN A 199 -24.34 15.92 17.61
N SER A 200 -24.81 14.72 17.26
CA SER A 200 -24.27 13.47 17.78
C SER A 200 -22.85 13.22 17.27
N LEU A 201 -22.60 13.49 15.99
CA LEU A 201 -21.29 13.36 15.38
C LEU A 201 -20.30 14.38 15.96
N MET A 202 -20.72 15.63 16.15
CA MET A 202 -19.88 16.67 16.80
C MET A 202 -19.43 16.23 18.21
N LYS A 203 -20.33 15.65 18.99
CA LYS A 203 -19.97 15.11 20.32
C LYS A 203 -18.96 13.96 20.23
N LEU A 204 -19.10 13.10 19.23
CA LEU A 204 -18.18 11.98 19.00
C LEU A 204 -16.80 12.49 18.59
N THR A 205 -16.74 13.44 17.65
CA THR A 205 -15.48 14.07 17.20
C THR A 205 -14.76 14.76 18.36
N ASN A 206 -15.47 15.53 19.19
CA ASN A 206 -14.87 16.17 20.36
C ASN A 206 -14.29 15.15 21.35
N LYS A 207 -14.98 14.03 21.58
CA LYS A 207 -14.47 12.94 22.42
C LYS A 207 -13.18 12.34 21.87
N TRP A 208 -13.06 12.17 20.55
CA TRP A 208 -11.84 11.66 19.92
C TRP A 208 -10.70 12.68 19.93
N LEU A 209 -11.01 13.98 19.84
CA LEU A 209 -10.02 15.06 20.00
C LEU A 209 -9.44 15.12 21.42
N GLU A 210 -10.27 14.86 22.46
CA GLU A 210 -9.79 14.71 23.83
C GLU A 210 -8.81 13.53 23.96
N VAL A 211 -9.15 12.37 23.37
CA VAL A 211 -8.27 11.19 23.35
C VAL A 211 -6.96 11.48 22.63
N LYS A 212 -7.01 12.26 21.51
CA LYS A 212 -5.81 12.70 20.79
C LYS A 212 -4.95 13.63 21.65
N GLY A 213 -5.55 14.55 22.39
CA GLY A 213 -4.84 15.43 23.33
C GLY A 213 -4.06 14.65 24.38
N ASP A 214 -4.68 13.64 24.99
CA ASP A 214 -4.04 12.76 25.96
C ASP A 214 -2.91 11.91 25.35
N ALA A 215 -3.02 11.55 24.06
CA ALA A 215 -2.00 10.79 23.35
C ALA A 215 -0.80 11.67 22.91
N SER A 216 -1.03 12.95 22.57
CA SER A 216 0.02 13.89 22.15
C SER A 216 0.96 14.31 23.29
N GLU A 217 0.53 14.22 24.55
CA GLU A 217 1.42 14.43 25.72
C GLU A 217 2.56 13.40 25.78
N VAL A 218 2.43 12.27 25.08
CA VAL A 218 3.46 11.21 25.02
C VAL A 218 4.59 11.53 24.03
N GLU A 219 4.31 12.27 22.95
CA GLU A 219 5.35 12.69 21.99
C GLU A 219 6.36 13.67 22.62
N SER A 220 5.94 14.46 23.61
CA SER A 220 6.82 15.42 24.30
C SER A 220 7.88 14.76 25.22
N TYR A 221 7.84 13.46 25.42
CA TYR A 221 8.78 12.71 26.23
C TYR A 221 9.83 11.91 25.41
N VAL A 222 9.80 12.01 24.06
CA VAL A 222 10.66 11.24 23.14
C VAL A 222 11.73 12.12 22.48
N ASP A 223 11.76 13.44 22.74
CA ASP A 223 12.84 14.36 22.40
C ASP A 223 13.85 14.43 23.64
#